data_78e4e036b0f6d604741d26fbeac6fa07
#
_entry.id   78e4e036b0f6d604741d26fbeac6fa07
#
_cell.length_a   1.000
_cell.length_b   1.000
_cell.length_c   1.000
_cell.angle_alpha   90.00
_cell.angle_beta   90.00
_cell.angle_gamma   90.00
#
_symmetry.space_group_name_H-M   'P 1'
#
loop_
_entity.id
_entity.type
_entity.pdbx_description
1 polymer ?
#
loop_
_entity_poly.entity_id
_entity_poly.type
_entity_poly.pdbx_seq_one_letter_code
_entity_poly.pdbx_strand_id
1 'polypeptide(L)'
;PNFIANRIGIGNLLMTMKEVERYGLTYDVVDDLTGAKLGRAKSATFRTADVVGLDTMAHVIRTMQETLPPKLDPFAAHFATPPVLKALVDKGALGQKAGAGFYRKEGKVIKVLDPAKADYVESTGKADELVARILKKKDPAERLKLLRETDHPQAKFLWAIFRDAFHYIAVHLETIADTARDVDFALRWGFGWNVGPFETWQAAGWRQIAGWVQADIDAGEALSSAPLPKWVVDGPVAKAGGVHTPAGSWSPSQKKFIARSTLPVYARQIFRAPLLGEGAPTGATGGRTVFEDESVRVWTLEAALASEVLILSMKTKMHAIGPGVVAGLLKAVELAEQQYRGLVIWAADDPFSVGADLQAMLPVFMTGGVKAIGVEEQKMQDAYMRLKYAQVPVVTAVSGMALGGGCELILHSAKTVASLESYIGLVEIGVGLVPGAGGLKEGALRAAQAAHAAGATDVFPFMKNWFLNVAMANVSKSALEAKSMGYLRPSDTIVFNNHELLWTAVGEAYALHATGWRPPLKPLGFPVAGRTGVATIKAQLVNMRDGGFISAHDYHIASGIAEVMCGGDVEAGALADEQWLLDLERKVFMQLVAHPKSQERM
;
A
#
# COMPACT_ATOMS: atom_id res chain seq x y z
N PRO A 1 0.49 -30.55 -2.19
CA PRO A 1 -0.81 -29.95 -2.47
C PRO A 1 -0.88 -28.52 -1.95
N ASN A 2 -1.68 -27.68 -2.62
CA ASN A 2 -1.76 -26.24 -2.42
C ASN A 2 -0.46 -25.48 -2.72
N PHE A 3 -0.56 -24.16 -2.80
CA PHE A 3 0.63 -23.28 -2.86
C PHE A 3 1.32 -23.19 -1.49
N ILE A 4 2.60 -22.85 -1.48
CA ILE A 4 3.39 -22.69 -0.24
C ILE A 4 2.63 -21.80 0.77
N ALA A 5 2.15 -20.63 0.33
CA ALA A 5 1.42 -19.68 1.17
C ALA A 5 0.15 -20.31 1.76
N ASN A 6 -0.68 -20.98 0.97
CA ASN A 6 -1.90 -21.61 1.45
C ASN A 6 -1.62 -22.74 2.43
N ARG A 7 -0.65 -23.61 2.12
CA ARG A 7 -0.31 -24.71 3.02
C ARG A 7 0.15 -24.22 4.39
N ILE A 8 1.09 -23.29 4.41
CA ILE A 8 1.62 -22.75 5.66
C ILE A 8 0.61 -21.82 6.33
N GLY A 9 -0.01 -20.91 5.57
CA GLY A 9 -0.91 -19.90 6.12
C GLY A 9 -2.20 -20.50 6.70
N ILE A 10 -2.85 -21.42 5.97
CA ILE A 10 -4.04 -22.11 6.48
C ILE A 10 -3.68 -23.09 7.59
N GLY A 11 -2.53 -23.81 7.47
CA GLY A 11 -2.01 -24.65 8.55
C GLY A 11 -1.80 -23.84 9.83
N ASN A 12 -1.13 -22.69 9.73
CA ASN A 12 -0.90 -21.78 10.86
C ASN A 12 -2.23 -21.23 11.44
N LEU A 13 -3.22 -20.94 10.61
CA LEU A 13 -4.53 -20.50 11.06
C LEU A 13 -5.25 -21.59 11.84
N LEU A 14 -5.23 -22.85 11.36
CA LEU A 14 -5.83 -23.98 12.07
C LEU A 14 -5.14 -24.26 13.40
N MET A 15 -3.81 -24.24 13.44
CA MET A 15 -3.04 -24.35 14.67
C MET A 15 -3.36 -23.18 15.63
N THR A 16 -3.47 -21.96 15.11
CA THR A 16 -3.90 -20.78 15.89
C THR A 16 -5.28 -20.99 16.52
N MET A 17 -6.24 -21.54 15.78
CA MET A 17 -7.59 -21.84 16.32
C MET A 17 -7.54 -22.87 17.46
N LYS A 18 -6.65 -23.86 17.40
CA LYS A 18 -6.42 -24.80 18.50
C LYS A 18 -5.86 -24.13 19.74
N GLU A 19 -4.89 -23.26 19.58
CA GLU A 19 -4.31 -22.52 20.71
C GLU A 19 -5.31 -21.48 21.28
N VAL A 20 -6.21 -20.92 20.45
CA VAL A 20 -7.33 -20.06 20.93
C VAL A 20 -8.24 -20.84 21.87
N GLU A 21 -8.63 -22.07 21.51
CA GLU A 21 -9.42 -22.98 22.36
C GLU A 21 -8.66 -23.31 23.66
N ARG A 22 -7.36 -23.65 23.55
CA ARG A 22 -6.49 -24.00 24.69
C ARG A 22 -6.37 -22.89 25.73
N TYR A 23 -6.21 -21.63 25.29
CA TYR A 23 -6.02 -20.47 26.16
C TYR A 23 -7.30 -19.70 26.47
N GLY A 24 -8.46 -20.12 25.92
CA GLY A 24 -9.76 -19.52 26.18
C GLY A 24 -9.88 -18.06 25.73
N LEU A 25 -9.25 -17.68 24.62
CA LEU A 25 -9.27 -16.31 24.10
C LEU A 25 -10.47 -16.06 23.18
N THR A 26 -10.97 -14.83 23.17
CA THR A 26 -12.01 -14.40 22.22
C THR A 26 -11.37 -14.02 20.88
N TYR A 27 -12.16 -14.13 19.79
CA TYR A 27 -11.64 -13.91 18.43
C TYR A 27 -11.17 -12.47 18.20
N ASP A 28 -11.79 -11.48 18.80
CA ASP A 28 -11.39 -10.07 18.72
C ASP A 28 -10.10 -9.78 19.49
N VAL A 29 -9.89 -10.40 20.63
CA VAL A 29 -8.61 -10.35 21.36
C VAL A 29 -7.49 -10.94 20.50
N VAL A 30 -7.73 -12.10 19.88
CA VAL A 30 -6.77 -12.76 18.98
C VAL A 30 -6.43 -11.86 17.79
N ASP A 31 -7.43 -11.25 17.17
CA ASP A 31 -7.19 -10.35 16.03
C ASP A 31 -6.42 -9.09 16.45
N ASP A 32 -6.69 -8.53 17.62
CA ASP A 32 -5.91 -7.41 18.15
C ASP A 32 -4.45 -7.80 18.46
N LEU A 33 -4.20 -9.04 18.88
CA LEU A 33 -2.86 -9.58 19.12
C LEU A 33 -2.10 -9.90 17.83
N THR A 34 -2.77 -10.56 16.85
CA THR A 34 -2.10 -11.20 15.70
C THR A 34 -2.06 -10.34 14.44
N GLY A 35 -2.60 -9.13 14.45
CA GLY A 35 -2.62 -8.21 13.33
C GLY A 35 -1.37 -7.32 13.25
N ALA A 36 -1.60 -6.02 13.16
CA ALA A 36 -0.54 -5.01 13.00
C ALA A 36 0.53 -5.04 14.10
N LYS A 37 0.19 -5.47 15.32
CA LYS A 37 1.14 -5.63 16.43
C LYS A 37 2.22 -6.67 16.18
N LEU A 38 1.94 -7.68 15.31
CA LEU A 38 2.91 -8.67 14.84
C LEU A 38 3.48 -8.36 13.45
N GLY A 39 3.17 -7.18 12.88
CA GLY A 39 3.57 -6.86 11.51
C GLY A 39 2.83 -7.71 10.46
N ARG A 40 1.60 -8.09 10.75
CA ARG A 40 0.69 -8.79 9.82
C ARG A 40 -0.39 -7.86 9.31
N ALA A 41 -1.21 -8.31 8.34
CA ALA A 41 -2.32 -7.53 7.81
C ALA A 41 -3.24 -7.02 8.93
N LYS A 42 -3.82 -5.82 8.78
CA LYS A 42 -4.75 -5.24 9.77
C LYS A 42 -5.99 -6.11 10.02
N SER A 43 -6.36 -6.92 9.05
CA SER A 43 -7.43 -7.92 9.18
C SER A 43 -7.07 -9.09 10.11
N ALA A 44 -5.81 -9.21 10.52
CA ALA A 44 -5.32 -10.21 11.47
C ALA A 44 -5.67 -11.67 11.09
N THR A 45 -6.22 -12.46 12.00
CA THR A 45 -6.51 -13.89 11.80
C THR A 45 -7.96 -14.14 11.36
N PHE A 46 -8.94 -13.81 12.19
CA PHE A 46 -10.35 -14.14 11.96
C PHE A 46 -11.04 -13.21 10.98
N ARG A 47 -10.70 -11.91 10.99
CA ARG A 47 -11.19 -10.99 9.94
C ARG A 47 -10.60 -11.33 8.57
N THR A 48 -9.38 -11.86 8.51
CA THR A 48 -8.81 -12.36 7.25
C THR A 48 -9.60 -13.56 6.75
N ALA A 49 -9.99 -14.50 7.63
CA ALA A 49 -10.85 -15.62 7.27
C ALA A 49 -12.20 -15.15 6.70
N ASP A 50 -12.82 -14.14 7.31
CA ASP A 50 -14.07 -13.54 6.82
C ASP A 50 -13.91 -12.84 5.45
N VAL A 51 -12.77 -12.20 5.19
CA VAL A 51 -12.46 -11.55 3.89
C VAL A 51 -12.26 -12.59 2.79
N VAL A 52 -11.50 -13.66 3.08
CA VAL A 52 -11.26 -14.77 2.14
C VAL A 52 -12.56 -15.51 1.81
N GLY A 53 -13.44 -15.63 2.79
CA GLY A 53 -14.68 -16.41 2.74
C GLY A 53 -14.52 -17.77 3.40
N LEU A 54 -15.42 -18.05 4.34
CA LEU A 54 -15.34 -19.24 5.19
C LEU A 54 -15.60 -20.54 4.42
N ASP A 55 -16.41 -20.51 3.37
CA ASP A 55 -16.60 -21.62 2.41
C ASP A 55 -15.33 -21.92 1.61
N THR A 56 -14.63 -20.89 1.13
CA THR A 56 -13.34 -21.03 0.45
C THR A 56 -12.31 -21.64 1.39
N MET A 57 -12.23 -21.14 2.62
CA MET A 57 -11.35 -21.70 3.65
C MET A 57 -11.67 -23.16 3.96
N ALA A 58 -12.95 -23.51 4.13
CA ALA A 58 -13.38 -24.90 4.36
C ALA A 58 -13.00 -25.82 3.19
N HIS A 59 -13.05 -25.32 1.94
CA HIS A 59 -12.62 -26.07 0.77
C HIS A 59 -11.10 -26.35 0.79
N VAL A 60 -10.28 -25.32 1.11
CA VAL A 60 -8.82 -25.49 1.24
C VAL A 60 -8.47 -26.47 2.35
N ILE A 61 -9.13 -26.39 3.51
CA ILE A 61 -8.95 -27.33 4.63
C ILE A 61 -9.27 -28.77 4.19
N ARG A 62 -10.38 -28.98 3.49
CA ARG A 62 -10.75 -30.30 2.96
C ARG A 62 -9.67 -30.83 2.02
N THR A 63 -9.16 -30.01 1.10
CA THR A 63 -8.06 -30.40 0.22
C THR A 63 -6.80 -30.80 1.02
N MET A 64 -6.49 -30.09 2.10
CA MET A 64 -5.37 -30.46 2.99
C MET A 64 -5.61 -31.81 3.65
N GLN A 65 -6.81 -32.07 4.18
CA GLN A 65 -7.17 -33.37 4.79
C GLN A 65 -7.03 -34.54 3.81
N GLU A 66 -7.51 -34.37 2.60
CA GLU A 66 -7.53 -35.43 1.56
C GLU A 66 -6.11 -35.73 1.03
N THR A 67 -5.25 -34.71 0.96
CA THR A 67 -3.95 -34.80 0.31
C THR A 67 -2.76 -34.91 1.26
N LEU A 68 -2.95 -34.64 2.56
CA LEU A 68 -1.94 -34.68 3.61
C LEU A 68 -2.33 -35.65 4.73
N PRO A 69 -2.33 -36.98 4.44
CA PRO A 69 -2.65 -37.98 5.48
C PRO A 69 -1.56 -38.01 6.57
N PRO A 70 -1.87 -38.57 7.76
CA PRO A 70 -0.93 -38.62 8.90
C PRO A 70 0.44 -39.25 8.60
N LYS A 71 0.53 -40.12 7.60
CA LYS A 71 1.79 -40.71 7.15
C LYS A 71 2.73 -39.71 6.44
N LEU A 72 2.16 -38.64 5.87
CA LEU A 72 2.90 -37.61 5.12
C LEU A 72 3.08 -36.32 5.91
N ASP A 73 2.19 -36.05 6.87
CA ASP A 73 2.21 -34.83 7.65
C ASP A 73 1.94 -35.14 9.13
N PRO A 74 2.93 -34.98 10.02
CA PRO A 74 2.76 -35.22 11.44
C PRO A 74 1.85 -34.21 12.15
N PHE A 75 1.37 -33.17 11.43
CA PHE A 75 0.38 -32.20 11.92
C PHE A 75 -1.03 -32.48 11.37
N ALA A 76 -1.22 -33.54 10.60
CA ALA A 76 -2.50 -33.85 9.91
C ALA A 76 -3.71 -33.90 10.86
N ALA A 77 -3.52 -34.28 12.13
CA ALA A 77 -4.59 -34.29 13.15
C ALA A 77 -5.21 -32.91 13.39
N HIS A 78 -4.47 -31.82 13.07
CA HIS A 78 -4.93 -30.44 13.27
C HIS A 78 -5.59 -29.83 12.02
N PHE A 79 -5.64 -30.55 10.90
CA PHE A 79 -6.27 -30.07 9.67
C PHE A 79 -7.77 -30.44 9.57
N ALA A 80 -8.38 -30.92 10.65
CA ALA A 80 -9.82 -31.11 10.71
C ALA A 80 -10.53 -29.75 10.65
N THR A 81 -11.64 -29.67 9.89
CA THR A 81 -12.45 -28.46 9.85
C THR A 81 -12.95 -28.13 11.26
N PRO A 82 -12.61 -26.96 11.83
CA PRO A 82 -13.04 -26.60 13.17
C PRO A 82 -14.58 -26.58 13.29
N PRO A 83 -15.16 -27.06 14.41
CA PRO A 83 -16.61 -27.08 14.60
C PRO A 83 -17.29 -25.73 14.40
N VAL A 84 -16.66 -24.66 14.88
CA VAL A 84 -17.15 -23.28 14.71
C VAL A 84 -17.21 -22.87 13.24
N LEU A 85 -16.18 -23.20 12.45
CA LEU A 85 -16.16 -22.91 11.02
C LEU A 85 -17.26 -23.68 10.28
N LYS A 86 -17.43 -24.97 10.62
CA LYS A 86 -18.50 -25.78 10.06
C LYS A 86 -19.87 -25.18 10.39
N ALA A 87 -20.11 -24.83 11.65
CA ALA A 87 -21.37 -24.23 12.08
C ALA A 87 -21.69 -22.89 11.38
N LEU A 88 -20.67 -22.05 11.14
CA LEU A 88 -20.85 -20.80 10.39
C LEU A 88 -21.21 -21.07 8.93
N VAL A 89 -20.50 -21.97 8.27
CA VAL A 89 -20.77 -22.34 6.87
C VAL A 89 -22.17 -22.95 6.72
N ASP A 90 -22.55 -23.87 7.60
CA ASP A 90 -23.88 -24.51 7.60
C ASP A 90 -25.02 -23.49 7.80
N LYS A 91 -24.79 -22.41 8.54
CA LYS A 91 -25.71 -21.26 8.72
C LYS A 91 -25.70 -20.26 7.58
N GLY A 92 -24.86 -20.42 6.57
CA GLY A 92 -24.68 -19.43 5.49
C GLY A 92 -23.91 -18.17 5.89
N ALA A 93 -23.29 -18.14 7.07
CA ALA A 93 -22.44 -17.05 7.54
C ALA A 93 -21.03 -17.18 6.93
N LEU A 94 -20.89 -16.82 5.65
CA LEU A 94 -19.72 -17.09 4.83
C LEU A 94 -18.65 -15.99 4.88
N GLY A 95 -18.70 -15.11 5.86
CA GLY A 95 -17.80 -13.99 6.04
C GLY A 95 -18.34 -12.68 5.43
N GLN A 96 -17.45 -11.78 5.06
CA GLN A 96 -17.81 -10.43 4.62
C GLN A 96 -18.79 -10.42 3.43
N LYS A 97 -18.66 -11.34 2.48
CA LYS A 97 -19.54 -11.44 1.30
C LYS A 97 -20.98 -11.78 1.65
N ALA A 98 -21.22 -12.45 2.79
CA ALA A 98 -22.55 -12.83 3.27
C ALA A 98 -23.02 -11.90 4.42
N GLY A 99 -22.25 -10.87 4.77
CA GLY A 99 -22.55 -9.93 5.84
C GLY A 99 -22.33 -10.47 7.26
N ALA A 100 -21.98 -11.73 7.42
CA ALA A 100 -21.70 -12.39 8.69
C ALA A 100 -20.67 -13.53 8.52
N GLY A 101 -19.82 -13.72 9.52
CA GLY A 101 -18.81 -14.75 9.65
C GLY A 101 -18.37 -14.85 11.11
N PHE A 102 -17.07 -14.77 11.40
CA PHE A 102 -16.59 -14.52 12.76
C PHE A 102 -17.01 -13.14 13.27
N TYR A 103 -17.19 -12.20 12.35
CA TYR A 103 -17.69 -10.85 12.64
C TYR A 103 -18.97 -10.57 11.86
N ARG A 104 -19.80 -9.69 12.43
CA ARG A 104 -21.01 -9.15 11.82
C ARG A 104 -21.09 -7.66 12.08
N LYS A 105 -21.46 -6.89 11.06
CA LYS A 105 -21.68 -5.46 11.21
C LYS A 105 -23.19 -5.18 11.34
N GLU A 106 -23.59 -4.53 12.43
CA GLU A 106 -24.97 -4.09 12.66
C GLU A 106 -24.99 -2.56 12.76
N GLY A 107 -25.45 -1.89 11.71
CA GLY A 107 -25.38 -0.44 11.62
C GLY A 107 -23.91 0.05 11.64
N LYS A 108 -23.56 0.80 12.68
CA LYS A 108 -22.17 1.29 12.90
C LYS A 108 -21.36 0.39 13.84
N VAL A 109 -21.97 -0.60 14.49
CA VAL A 109 -21.33 -1.46 15.50
C VAL A 109 -20.79 -2.73 14.82
N ILE A 110 -19.56 -3.10 15.18
CA ILE A 110 -18.95 -4.38 14.79
C ILE A 110 -19.12 -5.35 15.95
N LYS A 111 -19.74 -6.48 15.69
CA LYS A 111 -19.93 -7.58 16.62
C LYS A 111 -19.04 -8.76 16.27
N VAL A 112 -18.61 -9.51 17.27
CA VAL A 112 -17.80 -10.73 17.16
C VAL A 112 -18.59 -11.92 17.68
N LEU A 113 -18.45 -13.09 17.03
CA LEU A 113 -19.05 -14.32 17.50
C LEU A 113 -18.44 -14.72 18.86
N ASP A 114 -19.30 -14.92 19.85
CA ASP A 114 -18.96 -15.55 21.12
C ASP A 114 -19.29 -17.05 21.00
N PRO A 115 -18.29 -17.93 20.97
CA PRO A 115 -18.55 -19.36 20.76
C PRO A 115 -19.30 -20.01 21.93
N ALA A 116 -19.17 -19.46 23.16
CA ALA A 116 -19.88 -19.98 24.32
C ALA A 116 -21.38 -19.65 24.30
N LYS A 117 -21.75 -18.50 23.73
CA LYS A 117 -23.14 -18.05 23.60
C LYS A 117 -23.76 -18.47 22.27
N ALA A 118 -22.95 -18.92 21.30
CA ALA A 118 -23.33 -19.16 19.91
C ALA A 118 -24.07 -17.97 19.25
N ASP A 119 -23.77 -16.75 19.70
CA ASP A 119 -24.34 -15.48 19.25
C ASP A 119 -23.29 -14.38 19.20
N TYR A 120 -23.64 -13.25 18.58
CA TYR A 120 -22.74 -12.12 18.36
C TYR A 120 -22.84 -11.12 19.52
N VAL A 121 -21.68 -10.76 20.06
CA VAL A 121 -21.51 -9.74 21.09
C VAL A 121 -20.73 -8.55 20.54
N GLU A 122 -20.78 -7.41 21.20
CA GLU A 122 -19.98 -6.24 20.78
C GLU A 122 -18.48 -6.56 20.86
N SER A 123 -17.74 -6.20 19.79
CA SER A 123 -16.30 -6.45 19.68
C SER A 123 -15.53 -5.39 20.47
N THR A 124 -15.15 -5.70 21.69
CA THR A 124 -14.42 -4.82 22.61
C THR A 124 -13.08 -5.41 23.06
N GLY A 125 -12.80 -6.66 22.68
CA GLY A 125 -11.60 -7.38 23.09
C GLY A 125 -10.32 -6.74 22.58
N LYS A 126 -9.32 -6.63 23.46
CA LYS A 126 -8.00 -6.07 23.15
C LYS A 126 -6.90 -6.82 23.89
N ALA A 127 -5.68 -6.63 23.38
CA ALA A 127 -4.48 -7.10 24.07
C ALA A 127 -4.39 -6.48 25.48
N ASP A 128 -4.05 -7.30 26.45
CA ASP A 128 -3.69 -6.84 27.79
C ASP A 128 -2.50 -5.86 27.71
N GLU A 129 -2.47 -4.87 28.59
CA GLU A 129 -1.44 -3.83 28.60
C GLU A 129 -0.03 -4.38 28.76
N LEU A 130 0.15 -5.44 29.59
CA LEU A 130 1.43 -6.09 29.77
C LEU A 130 1.90 -6.70 28.45
N VAL A 131 1.02 -7.46 27.78
CA VAL A 131 1.33 -8.12 26.51
C VAL A 131 1.53 -7.09 25.39
N ALA A 132 0.73 -6.03 25.36
CA ALA A 132 0.90 -4.92 24.41
C ALA A 132 2.26 -4.23 24.57
N ARG A 133 2.77 -4.09 25.81
CA ARG A 133 4.12 -3.57 26.08
C ARG A 133 5.21 -4.51 25.60
N ILE A 134 5.05 -5.82 25.77
CA ILE A 134 5.98 -6.82 25.23
C ILE A 134 6.04 -6.74 23.71
N LEU A 135 4.88 -6.66 23.04
CA LEU A 135 4.82 -6.58 21.57
C LEU A 135 5.45 -5.30 21.00
N LYS A 136 5.57 -4.23 21.77
CA LYS A 136 6.28 -3.00 21.38
C LYS A 136 7.81 -3.08 21.47
N LYS A 137 8.37 -4.13 22.05
CA LYS A 137 9.82 -4.32 22.11
C LYS A 137 10.40 -4.41 20.70
N LYS A 138 11.43 -3.61 20.44
CA LYS A 138 12.08 -3.57 19.11
C LYS A 138 12.93 -4.81 18.84
N ASP A 139 13.61 -5.33 19.87
CA ASP A 139 14.42 -6.54 19.76
C ASP A 139 13.53 -7.79 19.70
N PRO A 140 13.54 -8.55 18.58
CA PRO A 140 12.77 -9.78 18.46
C PRO A 140 13.16 -10.88 19.46
N ALA A 141 14.44 -10.95 19.85
CA ALA A 141 14.92 -11.95 20.82
C ALA A 141 14.34 -11.68 22.21
N GLU A 142 14.42 -10.43 22.68
CA GLU A 142 13.81 -9.99 23.95
C GLU A 142 12.29 -10.21 23.92
N ARG A 143 11.63 -9.84 22.81
CA ARG A 143 10.18 -9.99 22.67
C ARG A 143 9.71 -11.42 22.79
N LEU A 144 10.30 -12.37 22.05
CA LEU A 144 9.89 -13.78 22.11
C LEU A 144 10.26 -14.44 23.44
N LYS A 145 11.40 -14.04 24.07
CA LYS A 145 11.75 -14.46 25.42
C LYS A 145 10.67 -14.05 26.43
N LEU A 146 10.27 -12.78 26.43
CA LEU A 146 9.25 -12.28 27.35
C LEU A 146 7.88 -12.95 27.11
N LEU A 147 7.49 -13.20 25.85
CA LEU A 147 6.24 -13.93 25.57
C LEU A 147 6.26 -15.33 26.16
N ARG A 148 7.40 -16.05 26.07
CA ARG A 148 7.54 -17.39 26.61
C ARG A 148 7.55 -17.43 28.14
N GLU A 149 8.23 -16.47 28.79
CA GLU A 149 8.46 -16.45 30.23
C GLU A 149 7.30 -15.81 31.03
N THR A 150 6.44 -15.03 30.37
CA THR A 150 5.36 -14.32 31.05
C THR A 150 4.17 -15.24 31.33
N ASP A 151 3.79 -15.35 32.62
CA ASP A 151 2.63 -16.15 33.06
C ASP A 151 1.31 -15.38 32.82
N HIS A 152 0.94 -15.24 31.55
CA HIS A 152 -0.29 -14.61 31.10
C HIS A 152 -0.87 -15.36 29.90
N PRO A 153 -2.18 -15.67 29.85
CA PRO A 153 -2.78 -16.48 28.75
C PRO A 153 -2.47 -15.96 27.36
N GLN A 154 -2.56 -14.64 27.14
CA GLN A 154 -2.26 -14.01 25.85
C GLN A 154 -0.77 -14.12 25.46
N ALA A 155 0.15 -14.03 26.42
CA ALA A 155 1.58 -14.19 26.16
C ALA A 155 1.91 -15.64 25.80
N LYS A 156 1.38 -16.60 26.56
CA LYS A 156 1.53 -18.04 26.31
C LYS A 156 0.93 -18.42 24.96
N PHE A 157 -0.24 -17.88 24.62
CA PHE A 157 -0.87 -18.06 23.32
C PHE A 157 0.04 -17.57 22.19
N LEU A 158 0.59 -16.36 22.30
CA LEU A 158 1.49 -15.82 21.29
C LEU A 158 2.77 -16.66 21.12
N TRP A 159 3.35 -17.12 22.22
CA TRP A 159 4.49 -18.04 22.13
C TRP A 159 4.08 -19.35 21.45
N ALA A 160 2.95 -19.94 21.81
CA ALA A 160 2.47 -21.19 21.24
C ALA A 160 2.29 -21.10 19.71
N ILE A 161 1.66 -20.03 19.18
CA ILE A 161 1.48 -19.86 17.74
C ILE A 161 2.82 -19.64 17.00
N PHE A 162 3.80 -18.98 17.62
CA PHE A 162 5.16 -18.88 17.04
C PHE A 162 5.86 -20.23 17.05
N ARG A 163 5.85 -20.95 18.17
CA ARG A 163 6.40 -22.29 18.32
C ARG A 163 5.90 -23.23 17.23
N ASP A 164 4.56 -23.30 17.09
CA ASP A 164 3.93 -24.23 16.16
C ASP A 164 4.17 -23.85 14.70
N ALA A 165 4.19 -22.55 14.39
CA ALA A 165 4.58 -22.07 13.07
C ALA A 165 6.03 -22.42 12.73
N PHE A 166 6.98 -22.20 13.66
CA PHE A 166 8.39 -22.52 13.47
C PHE A 166 8.60 -24.03 13.32
N HIS A 167 7.93 -24.82 14.15
CA HIS A 167 7.97 -26.26 14.09
C HIS A 167 7.47 -26.78 12.73
N TYR A 168 6.30 -26.30 12.28
CA TYR A 168 5.69 -26.71 11.02
C TYR A 168 6.58 -26.43 9.81
N ILE A 169 7.10 -25.19 9.71
CA ILE A 169 7.96 -24.83 8.58
C ILE A 169 9.29 -25.57 8.59
N ALA A 170 9.84 -25.87 9.77
CA ALA A 170 11.08 -26.62 9.89
C ALA A 170 10.92 -28.06 9.40
N VAL A 171 9.86 -28.75 9.85
CA VAL A 171 9.58 -30.14 9.48
C VAL A 171 9.30 -30.28 7.98
N HIS A 172 8.63 -29.29 7.39
CA HIS A 172 8.12 -29.39 6.02
C HIS A 172 8.95 -28.69 4.96
N LEU A 173 9.98 -27.87 5.31
CA LEU A 173 10.70 -27.07 4.33
C LEU A 173 11.16 -27.89 3.12
N GLU A 174 11.70 -29.10 3.34
CA GLU A 174 12.25 -29.95 2.27
C GLU A 174 11.17 -30.39 1.25
N THR A 175 9.90 -30.48 1.69
CA THR A 175 8.81 -31.00 0.86
C THR A 175 7.92 -29.92 0.25
N ILE A 176 8.02 -28.68 0.74
CA ILE A 176 7.11 -27.60 0.34
C ILE A 176 7.79 -26.49 -0.45
N ALA A 177 9.12 -26.36 -0.36
CA ALA A 177 9.88 -25.29 -1.01
C ALA A 177 11.31 -25.72 -1.30
N ASP A 178 11.92 -25.09 -2.31
CA ASP A 178 13.32 -25.32 -2.64
C ASP A 178 14.25 -24.69 -1.60
N THR A 179 13.87 -23.53 -1.09
CA THR A 179 14.65 -22.79 -0.09
C THR A 179 13.75 -22.14 0.97
N ALA A 180 14.32 -21.78 2.11
CA ALA A 180 13.64 -21.03 3.17
C ALA A 180 13.13 -19.65 2.68
N ARG A 181 13.79 -19.04 1.68
CA ARG A 181 13.37 -17.80 1.02
C ARG A 181 11.98 -17.91 0.42
N ASP A 182 11.69 -19.02 -0.22
CA ASP A 182 10.41 -19.24 -0.90
C ASP A 182 9.26 -19.28 0.11
N VAL A 183 9.50 -19.81 1.30
CA VAL A 183 8.56 -19.81 2.42
C VAL A 183 8.31 -18.38 2.91
N ASP A 184 9.37 -17.63 3.21
CA ASP A 184 9.24 -16.28 3.75
C ASP A 184 8.55 -15.34 2.75
N PHE A 185 8.93 -15.36 1.49
CA PHE A 185 8.27 -14.57 0.46
C PHE A 185 6.82 -15.00 0.21
N ALA A 186 6.51 -16.29 0.28
CA ALA A 186 5.15 -16.77 0.13
C ALA A 186 4.22 -16.20 1.23
N LEU A 187 4.68 -16.10 2.48
CA LEU A 187 3.91 -15.50 3.56
C LEU A 187 3.88 -13.97 3.51
N ARG A 188 5.00 -13.34 3.14
CA ARG A 188 5.06 -11.87 2.96
C ARG A 188 4.11 -11.40 1.85
N TRP A 189 4.11 -12.06 0.71
CA TRP A 189 3.31 -11.65 -0.46
C TRP A 189 1.90 -12.23 -0.46
N GLY A 190 1.72 -13.47 0.02
CA GLY A 190 0.42 -14.13 0.02
C GLY A 190 -0.48 -13.77 1.20
N PHE A 191 0.10 -13.44 2.35
CA PHE A 191 -0.64 -13.10 3.59
C PHE A 191 -0.36 -11.69 4.11
N GLY A 192 0.41 -10.87 3.39
CA GLY A 192 0.71 -9.50 3.77
C GLY A 192 1.53 -9.39 5.07
N TRP A 193 2.41 -10.35 5.36
CA TRP A 193 3.31 -10.27 6.50
C TRP A 193 4.50 -9.36 6.18
N ASN A 194 4.90 -8.51 7.12
CA ASN A 194 6.08 -7.66 6.94
C ASN A 194 7.38 -8.47 6.94
N VAL A 195 7.42 -9.55 7.73
CA VAL A 195 8.56 -10.42 7.94
C VAL A 195 8.10 -11.87 7.87
N GLY A 196 8.82 -12.70 7.16
CA GLY A 196 8.52 -14.13 7.06
C GLY A 196 8.77 -14.91 8.34
N PRO A 197 8.28 -16.15 8.44
CA PRO A 197 8.44 -16.94 9.66
C PRO A 197 9.88 -17.36 9.93
N PHE A 198 10.68 -17.70 8.93
CA PHE A 198 12.11 -17.99 9.13
C PHE A 198 12.91 -16.73 9.46
N GLU A 199 12.59 -15.59 8.82
CA GLU A 199 13.19 -14.31 9.18
C GLU A 199 12.91 -13.96 10.65
N THR A 200 11.67 -14.18 11.12
CA THR A 200 11.26 -13.94 12.50
C THR A 200 12.05 -14.83 13.47
N TRP A 201 12.20 -16.12 13.14
CA TRP A 201 12.97 -17.06 13.91
C TRP A 201 14.45 -16.65 14.00
N GLN A 202 15.06 -16.37 12.85
CA GLN A 202 16.47 -15.95 12.77
C GLN A 202 16.73 -14.65 13.53
N ALA A 203 15.85 -13.65 13.42
CA ALA A 203 15.97 -12.39 14.14
C ALA A 203 15.85 -12.56 15.66
N ALA A 204 15.09 -13.55 16.11
CA ALA A 204 14.91 -13.84 17.53
C ALA A 204 16.02 -14.74 18.14
N GLY A 205 17.01 -15.15 17.33
CA GLY A 205 18.11 -16.01 17.78
C GLY A 205 17.87 -17.48 17.49
N TRP A 206 18.37 -17.94 16.36
CA TRP A 206 18.11 -19.27 15.80
C TRP A 206 18.26 -20.41 16.80
N ARG A 207 19.44 -20.53 17.45
CA ARG A 207 19.75 -21.62 18.35
C ARG A 207 18.87 -21.64 19.60
N GLN A 208 18.63 -20.46 20.17
CA GLN A 208 17.81 -20.32 21.37
C GLN A 208 16.37 -20.73 21.10
N ILE A 209 15.78 -20.24 20.01
CA ILE A 209 14.42 -20.60 19.61
C ILE A 209 14.33 -22.11 19.28
N ALA A 210 15.29 -22.67 18.54
CA ALA A 210 15.35 -24.12 18.28
C ALA A 210 15.33 -24.93 19.56
N GLY A 211 16.14 -24.55 20.56
CA GLY A 211 16.16 -25.18 21.86
C GLY A 211 14.84 -25.11 22.62
N TRP A 212 14.17 -23.96 22.57
CA TRP A 212 12.87 -23.79 23.20
C TRP A 212 11.75 -24.59 22.51
N VAL A 213 11.74 -24.59 21.17
CA VAL A 213 10.79 -25.41 20.40
C VAL A 213 10.98 -26.89 20.69
N GLN A 214 12.23 -27.39 20.70
CA GLN A 214 12.51 -28.79 21.00
C GLN A 214 12.11 -29.14 22.44
N ALA A 215 12.41 -28.30 23.42
CA ALA A 215 11.99 -28.52 24.80
C ALA A 215 10.45 -28.62 24.94
N ASP A 216 9.70 -27.77 24.23
CA ASP A 216 8.25 -27.82 24.23
C ASP A 216 7.69 -29.05 23.50
N ILE A 217 8.40 -29.57 22.47
CA ILE A 217 8.09 -30.85 21.82
C ILE A 217 8.25 -32.00 22.81
N ASP A 218 9.41 -32.04 23.48
CA ASP A 218 9.75 -33.09 24.44
C ASP A 218 8.81 -33.08 25.67
N ALA A 219 8.31 -31.91 26.06
CA ALA A 219 7.33 -31.74 27.12
C ALA A 219 5.89 -32.06 26.69
N GLY A 220 5.61 -32.31 25.40
CA GLY A 220 4.28 -32.55 24.87
C GLY A 220 3.41 -31.27 24.79
N GLU A 221 4.03 -30.10 24.84
CA GLU A 221 3.35 -28.81 24.74
C GLU A 221 3.10 -28.38 23.28
N ALA A 222 3.92 -28.86 22.34
CA ALA A 222 3.77 -28.59 20.92
C ALA A 222 2.63 -29.42 20.31
N LEU A 223 2.01 -28.92 19.23
CA LEU A 223 0.92 -29.61 18.55
C LEU A 223 1.34 -30.91 17.84
N SER A 224 2.62 -31.11 17.60
CA SER A 224 3.16 -32.36 17.04
C SER A 224 4.34 -32.83 17.84
N SER A 225 4.51 -34.16 17.94
CA SER A 225 5.67 -34.81 18.57
C SER A 225 6.84 -35.04 17.59
N ALA A 226 6.73 -34.60 16.33
CA ALA A 226 7.81 -34.72 15.37
C ALA A 226 9.05 -33.95 15.84
N PRO A 227 10.24 -34.54 15.91
CA PRO A 227 11.44 -33.82 16.33
C PRO A 227 11.83 -32.77 15.29
N LEU A 228 12.50 -31.70 15.73
CA LEU A 228 13.11 -30.76 14.80
C LEU A 228 14.09 -31.47 13.86
N PRO A 229 14.10 -31.20 12.56
CA PRO A 229 15.06 -31.77 11.61
C PRO A 229 16.51 -31.45 12.00
N LYS A 230 17.43 -32.39 11.75
CA LYS A 230 18.86 -32.23 12.09
C LYS A 230 19.47 -30.95 11.54
N TRP A 231 19.05 -30.52 10.34
CA TRP A 231 19.59 -29.31 9.73
C TRP A 231 19.27 -28.02 10.53
N VAL A 232 18.27 -28.04 11.41
CA VAL A 232 17.92 -26.92 12.30
C VAL A 232 18.93 -26.77 13.44
N VAL A 233 19.32 -27.92 14.06
CA VAL A 233 20.09 -27.93 15.29
C VAL A 233 21.59 -28.21 15.06
N ASP A 234 21.94 -28.74 13.89
CA ASP A 234 23.32 -29.11 13.54
C ASP A 234 23.67 -28.68 12.10
N GLY A 235 24.95 -28.60 11.81
CA GLY A 235 25.48 -28.32 10.47
C GLY A 235 25.52 -26.84 10.09
N PRO A 236 25.39 -26.51 8.79
CA PRO A 236 25.61 -25.15 8.27
C PRO A 236 24.68 -24.10 8.85
N VAL A 237 23.38 -24.41 9.01
CA VAL A 237 22.37 -23.46 9.53
C VAL A 237 22.64 -23.10 10.98
N ALA A 238 22.91 -24.12 11.81
CA ALA A 238 23.24 -23.90 13.22
C ALA A 238 24.55 -23.11 13.38
N LYS A 239 25.55 -23.33 12.51
CA LYS A 239 26.79 -22.56 12.49
C LYS A 239 26.58 -21.11 12.07
N ALA A 240 25.79 -20.89 11.04
CA ALA A 240 25.47 -19.57 10.53
C ALA A 240 24.50 -18.75 11.45
N GLY A 241 23.79 -19.45 12.35
CA GLY A 241 22.78 -18.83 13.19
C GLY A 241 21.49 -18.46 12.46
N GLY A 242 21.18 -19.15 11.34
CA GLY A 242 19.97 -18.94 10.58
C GLY A 242 19.99 -19.54 9.18
N VAL A 243 18.86 -19.46 8.51
CA VAL A 243 18.63 -20.00 7.16
C VAL A 243 18.95 -19.02 6.03
N HIS A 244 19.11 -17.74 6.35
CA HIS A 244 19.45 -16.68 5.38
C HIS A 244 20.82 -16.12 5.70
N THR A 245 21.70 -16.11 4.70
CA THR A 245 23.09 -15.62 4.80
C THR A 245 23.43 -14.83 3.53
N PRO A 246 24.54 -14.07 3.51
CA PRO A 246 25.03 -13.45 2.28
C PRO A 246 25.30 -14.43 1.14
N ALA A 247 25.54 -15.71 1.45
CA ALA A 247 25.71 -16.75 0.44
C ALA A 247 24.36 -17.27 -0.15
N GLY A 248 23.24 -16.86 0.43
CA GLY A 248 21.91 -17.25 -0.01
C GLY A 248 21.06 -17.84 1.10
N SER A 249 20.00 -18.54 0.71
CA SER A 249 19.01 -19.14 1.59
C SER A 249 19.13 -20.67 1.64
N TRP A 250 18.91 -21.27 2.81
CA TRP A 250 19.07 -22.69 3.04
C TRP A 250 18.12 -23.55 2.21
N SER A 251 18.66 -24.56 1.56
CA SER A 251 17.94 -25.63 0.88
C SER A 251 18.24 -26.97 1.58
N PRO A 252 17.27 -27.58 2.27
CA PRO A 252 17.50 -28.86 2.94
C PRO A 252 17.74 -30.02 1.96
N SER A 253 17.06 -30.02 0.80
CA SER A 253 17.25 -31.02 -0.25
C SER A 253 18.64 -30.98 -0.87
N GLN A 254 19.22 -29.78 -1.06
CA GLN A 254 20.57 -29.61 -1.59
C GLN A 254 21.64 -29.48 -0.51
N LYS A 255 21.25 -29.40 0.76
CA LYS A 255 22.15 -29.29 1.96
C LYS A 255 23.15 -28.13 1.85
N LYS A 256 22.73 -27.01 1.25
CA LYS A 256 23.57 -25.80 1.08
C LYS A 256 22.72 -24.53 1.04
N PHE A 257 23.38 -23.39 1.20
CA PHE A 257 22.79 -22.09 0.94
C PHE A 257 22.75 -21.85 -0.58
N ILE A 258 21.57 -21.46 -1.09
CA ILE A 258 21.34 -21.21 -2.51
C ILE A 258 21.24 -19.70 -2.73
N ALA A 259 22.16 -19.15 -3.51
CA ALA A 259 22.12 -17.76 -3.91
C ALA A 259 20.83 -17.46 -4.71
N ARG A 260 20.47 -16.19 -4.79
CA ARG A 260 19.39 -15.77 -5.71
C ARG A 260 19.79 -16.04 -7.15
N SER A 261 18.79 -16.31 -7.97
CA SER A 261 19.00 -16.45 -9.41
C SER A 261 19.61 -15.17 -10.00
N THR A 262 20.63 -15.34 -10.84
CA THR A 262 21.30 -14.26 -11.58
C THR A 262 20.71 -14.05 -12.98
N LEU A 263 19.60 -14.70 -13.32
CA LEU A 263 18.92 -14.48 -14.59
C LEU A 263 18.52 -13.00 -14.74
N PRO A 264 18.70 -12.40 -15.93
CA PRO A 264 18.41 -10.97 -16.14
C PRO A 264 17.01 -10.54 -15.73
N VAL A 265 16.02 -11.44 -15.84
CA VAL A 265 14.64 -11.17 -15.42
C VAL A 265 14.54 -10.89 -13.93
N TYR A 266 15.39 -11.50 -13.10
CA TYR A 266 15.40 -11.26 -11.64
C TYR A 266 16.30 -10.09 -11.24
N ALA A 267 17.27 -9.72 -12.07
CA ALA A 267 18.13 -8.56 -11.81
C ALA A 267 17.34 -7.23 -11.81
N ARG A 268 16.18 -7.18 -12.47
CA ARG A 268 15.27 -6.01 -12.48
C ARG A 268 14.44 -5.87 -11.21
N GLN A 269 14.35 -6.92 -10.38
CA GLN A 269 13.51 -6.90 -9.19
C GLN A 269 14.21 -6.16 -8.06
N ILE A 270 13.64 -5.03 -7.67
CA ILE A 270 14.12 -4.22 -6.55
C ILE A 270 13.11 -4.38 -5.42
N PHE A 271 13.45 -5.18 -4.43
CA PHE A 271 12.60 -5.40 -3.27
C PHE A 271 12.64 -4.18 -2.34
N ARG A 272 11.47 -3.71 -1.91
CA ARG A 272 11.33 -2.57 -0.98
C ARG A 272 11.93 -2.89 0.39
N ALA A 273 11.77 -4.12 0.87
CA ALA A 273 12.37 -4.62 2.09
C ALA A 273 13.26 -5.83 1.77
N PRO A 274 14.55 -5.79 2.11
CA PRO A 274 15.46 -6.92 1.92
C PRO A 274 15.03 -8.09 2.79
N LEU A 275 15.39 -9.31 2.35
CA LEU A 275 15.27 -10.50 3.18
C LEU A 275 16.39 -10.49 4.22
N LEU A 276 16.02 -10.66 5.49
CA LEU A 276 16.96 -10.64 6.61
C LEU A 276 18.12 -11.63 6.40
N GLY A 277 19.35 -11.13 6.44
CA GLY A 277 20.56 -11.93 6.35
C GLY A 277 21.03 -12.32 4.94
N GLU A 278 20.25 -12.06 3.89
CA GLU A 278 20.53 -12.55 2.53
C GLU A 278 21.37 -11.58 1.66
N GLY A 279 21.92 -10.54 2.17
CA GLY A 279 22.82 -9.70 1.40
C GLY A 279 22.58 -8.20 1.52
N ALA A 280 23.14 -7.43 0.59
CA ALA A 280 23.07 -5.98 0.60
C ALA A 280 21.64 -5.46 0.54
N PRO A 281 21.32 -4.39 1.26
CA PRO A 281 20.00 -3.78 1.22
C PRO A 281 19.68 -3.31 -0.20
N THR A 282 18.42 -3.47 -0.59
CA THR A 282 17.85 -3.00 -1.86
C THR A 282 16.66 -2.07 -1.58
N GLY A 283 16.13 -1.42 -2.59
CA GLY A 283 14.96 -0.56 -2.41
C GLY A 283 15.22 0.63 -1.48
N ALA A 284 14.38 0.79 -0.45
CA ALA A 284 14.39 1.98 0.42
C ALA A 284 15.74 2.26 1.13
N THR A 285 16.52 1.21 1.40
CA THR A 285 17.79 1.31 2.14
C THR A 285 19.03 1.14 1.26
N GLY A 286 18.83 0.77 -0.03
CA GLY A 286 19.92 0.59 -0.99
C GLY A 286 20.35 1.88 -1.66
N GLY A 287 21.37 1.78 -2.52
CA GLY A 287 21.87 2.88 -3.34
C GLY A 287 22.67 3.95 -2.58
N ARG A 288 23.10 4.97 -3.32
CA ARG A 288 23.90 6.08 -2.80
C ARG A 288 23.04 7.31 -2.56
N THR A 289 22.93 7.77 -1.33
CA THR A 289 22.24 9.02 -0.98
C THR A 289 23.05 10.23 -1.48
N VAL A 290 22.37 11.15 -2.17
CA VAL A 290 22.91 12.41 -2.68
C VAL A 290 22.51 13.57 -1.78
N PHE A 291 21.24 13.59 -1.35
CA PHE A 291 20.70 14.57 -0.42
C PHE A 291 19.62 13.89 0.44
N GLU A 292 19.52 14.25 1.68
CA GLU A 292 18.48 13.74 2.59
C GLU A 292 18.18 14.77 3.68
N ASP A 293 16.88 14.91 3.99
CA ASP A 293 16.38 15.66 5.13
C ASP A 293 15.28 14.87 5.86
N GLU A 294 14.48 15.52 6.68
CA GLU A 294 13.38 14.88 7.41
C GLU A 294 12.22 14.46 6.48
N SER A 295 12.05 15.15 5.34
CA SER A 295 10.89 15.00 4.44
C SER A 295 11.17 14.12 3.24
N VAL A 296 12.40 14.14 2.72
CA VAL A 296 12.76 13.42 1.49
C VAL A 296 14.15 12.80 1.58
N ARG A 297 14.34 11.72 0.80
CA ARG A 297 15.65 11.19 0.43
C ARG A 297 15.82 11.28 -1.07
N VAL A 298 16.92 11.85 -1.53
CA VAL A 298 17.31 11.92 -2.93
C VAL A 298 18.56 11.07 -3.13
N TRP A 299 18.50 10.07 -4.01
CA TRP A 299 19.50 9.00 -4.09
C TRP A 299 19.56 8.37 -5.48
N THR A 300 20.54 7.50 -5.72
CA THR A 300 20.70 6.75 -6.98
C THR A 300 20.85 5.27 -6.70
N LEU A 301 20.43 4.42 -7.66
CA LEU A 301 20.81 3.01 -7.67
C LEU A 301 22.30 2.88 -8.01
N GLU A 302 22.98 1.85 -7.45
CA GLU A 302 24.41 1.60 -7.71
C GLU A 302 24.68 0.75 -8.97
N ALA A 303 23.67 0.49 -9.79
CA ALA A 303 23.83 -0.24 -11.04
C ALA A 303 24.19 0.72 -12.19
N ALA A 304 25.06 0.32 -13.11
CA ALA A 304 25.66 1.10 -14.20
C ALA A 304 24.80 2.30 -14.70
N LEU A 305 23.89 2.09 -15.64
CA LEU A 305 23.04 3.16 -16.19
C LEU A 305 22.07 3.76 -15.17
N ALA A 306 21.68 2.99 -14.16
CA ALA A 306 20.73 3.43 -13.13
C ALA A 306 21.35 4.46 -12.16
N SER A 307 22.67 4.52 -12.05
CA SER A 307 23.37 5.56 -11.25
C SER A 307 23.32 6.96 -11.87
N GLU A 308 22.92 7.06 -13.14
CA GLU A 308 22.79 8.34 -13.87
C GLU A 308 21.38 8.95 -13.74
N VAL A 309 20.45 8.28 -13.07
CA VAL A 309 19.09 8.77 -12.80
C VAL A 309 18.92 8.99 -11.30
N LEU A 310 18.44 10.16 -10.95
CA LEU A 310 18.18 10.53 -9.57
C LEU A 310 16.82 9.97 -9.14
N ILE A 311 16.70 9.52 -7.90
CA ILE A 311 15.46 9.04 -7.30
C ILE A 311 15.14 9.91 -6.10
N LEU A 312 13.89 10.40 -6.02
CA LEU A 312 13.34 11.04 -4.83
C LEU A 312 12.35 10.09 -4.17
N SER A 313 12.55 9.83 -2.88
CA SER A 313 11.62 9.11 -2.01
C SER A 313 11.14 10.02 -0.88
N MET A 314 9.82 10.13 -0.73
CA MET A 314 9.21 10.84 0.40
C MET A 314 9.34 10.02 1.68
N LYS A 315 9.61 10.69 2.81
CA LYS A 315 9.78 10.08 4.15
C LYS A 315 8.64 10.41 5.11
N THR A 316 7.73 11.27 4.69
CA THR A 316 6.57 11.68 5.47
C THR A 316 5.59 10.54 5.65
N LYS A 317 4.79 10.58 6.73
CA LYS A 317 3.78 9.56 7.00
C LYS A 317 2.77 9.50 5.85
N MET A 318 2.50 8.30 5.32
CA MET A 318 1.63 8.08 4.15
C MET A 318 2.07 8.88 2.92
N HIS A 319 3.32 9.33 2.90
CA HIS A 319 3.90 10.18 1.85
C HIS A 319 3.05 11.44 1.57
N ALA A 320 2.50 12.02 2.66
CA ALA A 320 1.77 13.28 2.58
C ALA A 320 2.70 14.42 2.16
N ILE A 321 2.20 15.29 1.28
CA ILE A 321 2.97 16.34 0.62
C ILE A 321 2.77 17.65 1.39
N GLY A 322 3.74 17.98 2.22
CA GLY A 322 3.83 19.24 2.94
C GLY A 322 4.97 20.13 2.44
N PRO A 323 5.20 21.29 3.06
CA PRO A 323 6.21 22.25 2.63
C PRO A 323 7.62 21.66 2.49
N GLY A 324 8.02 20.73 3.37
CA GLY A 324 9.33 20.06 3.29
C GLY A 324 9.44 19.15 2.06
N VAL A 325 8.39 18.42 1.70
CA VAL A 325 8.37 17.61 0.47
C VAL A 325 8.43 18.50 -0.77
N VAL A 326 7.68 19.61 -0.79
CA VAL A 326 7.72 20.60 -1.89
C VAL A 326 9.13 21.15 -2.08
N ALA A 327 9.81 21.54 -1.00
CA ALA A 327 11.20 22.00 -1.06
C ALA A 327 12.15 20.89 -1.55
N GLY A 328 11.95 19.66 -1.09
CA GLY A 328 12.70 18.48 -1.54
C GLY A 328 12.52 18.17 -3.03
N LEU A 329 11.30 18.30 -3.56
CA LEU A 329 11.01 18.15 -5.00
C LEU A 329 11.78 19.19 -5.83
N LEU A 330 11.74 20.45 -5.44
CA LEU A 330 12.48 21.53 -6.14
C LEU A 330 14.00 21.28 -6.10
N LYS A 331 14.53 20.86 -4.94
CA LYS A 331 15.94 20.51 -4.79
C LYS A 331 16.34 19.33 -5.65
N ALA A 332 15.51 18.31 -5.74
CA ALA A 332 15.77 17.14 -6.58
C ALA A 332 15.79 17.48 -8.08
N VAL A 333 14.87 18.36 -8.54
CA VAL A 333 14.89 18.86 -9.93
C VAL A 333 16.18 19.62 -10.22
N GLU A 334 16.57 20.54 -9.32
CA GLU A 334 17.82 21.30 -9.47
C GLU A 334 19.03 20.37 -9.60
N LEU A 335 19.16 19.40 -8.71
CA LEU A 335 20.27 18.42 -8.74
C LEU A 335 20.22 17.55 -10.01
N ALA A 336 19.02 17.12 -10.42
CA ALA A 336 18.85 16.31 -11.61
C ALA A 336 19.30 17.05 -12.88
N GLU A 337 18.92 18.30 -13.03
CA GLU A 337 19.32 19.12 -14.18
C GLU A 337 20.82 19.43 -14.24
N GLN A 338 21.48 19.52 -13.09
CA GLN A 338 22.91 19.82 -13.03
C GLN A 338 23.79 18.60 -13.31
N GLN A 339 23.38 17.40 -12.87
CA GLN A 339 24.32 16.27 -12.77
C GLN A 339 23.75 14.92 -13.27
N TYR A 340 22.43 14.82 -13.55
CA TYR A 340 21.78 13.56 -13.87
C TYR A 340 21.00 13.64 -15.18
N ARG A 341 20.57 12.48 -15.67
CA ARG A 341 19.82 12.34 -16.92
C ARG A 341 18.32 12.33 -16.75
N GLY A 342 17.84 12.26 -15.52
CA GLY A 342 16.42 12.25 -15.20
C GLY A 342 16.18 12.15 -13.71
N LEU A 343 14.92 12.33 -13.33
CA LEU A 343 14.43 12.22 -11.96
C LEU A 343 13.28 11.21 -11.92
N VAL A 344 13.35 10.26 -10.99
CA VAL A 344 12.25 9.35 -10.67
C VAL A 344 11.69 9.72 -9.30
N ILE A 345 10.38 9.88 -9.18
CA ILE A 345 9.69 10.03 -7.89
C ILE A 345 9.09 8.69 -7.54
N TRP A 346 9.52 8.10 -6.44
CA TRP A 346 9.16 6.76 -6.01
C TRP A 346 8.96 6.68 -4.50
N ALA A 347 7.89 5.99 -4.07
CA ALA A 347 7.65 5.69 -2.67
C ALA A 347 8.25 4.33 -2.29
N ALA A 348 8.92 4.28 -1.13
CA ALA A 348 9.57 3.07 -0.63
C ALA A 348 8.58 2.00 -0.16
N ASP A 349 7.37 2.42 0.22
CA ASP A 349 6.25 1.59 0.68
C ASP A 349 4.92 2.18 0.18
N ASP A 350 3.81 1.48 0.42
CA ASP A 350 2.48 1.99 0.06
C ASP A 350 1.92 2.88 1.18
N PRO A 351 1.16 3.89 0.79
CA PRO A 351 0.73 4.33 -0.55
C PRO A 351 1.82 5.12 -1.30
N PHE A 352 1.65 5.38 -2.61
CA PHE A 352 2.51 6.35 -3.31
C PHE A 352 2.40 7.74 -2.69
N SER A 353 1.19 8.26 -2.48
CA SER A 353 0.91 9.46 -1.69
C SER A 353 -0.58 9.61 -1.45
N VAL A 354 -0.96 10.05 -0.25
CA VAL A 354 -2.35 10.41 0.08
C VAL A 354 -2.69 11.87 -0.24
N GLY A 355 -1.76 12.62 -0.83
CA GLY A 355 -1.94 14.02 -1.20
C GLY A 355 -1.40 15.01 -0.15
N ALA A 356 -2.00 16.19 -0.10
CA ALA A 356 -1.54 17.28 0.76
C ALA A 356 -1.58 16.92 2.26
N ASP A 357 -0.56 17.37 3.00
CA ASP A 357 -0.51 17.26 4.46
C ASP A 357 -1.39 18.33 5.12
N LEU A 358 -2.68 18.00 5.30
CA LEU A 358 -3.64 18.90 5.94
C LEU A 358 -3.29 19.19 7.40
N GLN A 359 -2.59 18.28 8.09
CA GLN A 359 -2.17 18.51 9.48
C GLN A 359 -1.04 19.56 9.55
N ALA A 360 -0.11 19.54 8.60
CA ALA A 360 0.93 20.56 8.49
C ALA A 360 0.36 21.94 8.09
N MET A 361 -0.79 21.98 7.40
CA MET A 361 -1.45 23.22 7.01
C MET A 361 -2.23 23.89 8.14
N LEU A 362 -2.62 23.16 9.18
CA LEU A 362 -3.39 23.71 10.30
C LEU A 362 -2.67 24.84 11.04
N PRO A 363 -1.40 24.74 11.45
CA PRO A 363 -0.66 25.86 12.05
C PRO A 363 -0.56 27.09 11.12
N VAL A 364 -0.39 26.86 9.84
CA VAL A 364 -0.33 27.94 8.83
C VAL A 364 -1.66 28.69 8.80
N PHE A 365 -2.77 27.96 8.78
CA PHE A 365 -4.10 28.55 8.85
C PHE A 365 -4.33 29.33 10.15
N MET A 366 -3.96 28.78 11.28
CA MET A 366 -4.15 29.39 12.61
C MET A 366 -3.36 30.70 12.77
N THR A 367 -2.19 30.81 12.14
CA THR A 367 -1.33 32.00 12.26
C THR A 367 -1.59 33.06 11.19
N GLY A 368 -1.90 32.68 9.97
CA GLY A 368 -2.02 33.59 8.83
C GLY A 368 -3.33 33.51 8.05
N GLY A 369 -4.26 32.67 8.51
CA GLY A 369 -5.60 32.51 7.91
C GLY A 369 -5.54 32.00 6.46
N VAL A 370 -6.62 32.23 5.74
CA VAL A 370 -6.80 31.79 4.34
C VAL A 370 -5.70 32.33 3.40
N LYS A 371 -5.21 33.54 3.66
CA LYS A 371 -4.13 34.13 2.83
C LYS A 371 -2.84 33.35 2.90
N ALA A 372 -2.46 32.89 4.09
CA ALA A 372 -1.25 32.08 4.26
C ALA A 372 -1.39 30.72 3.58
N ILE A 373 -2.57 30.08 3.64
CA ILE A 373 -2.87 28.88 2.88
C ILE A 373 -2.71 29.10 1.38
N GLY A 374 -3.24 30.22 0.84
CA GLY A 374 -3.07 30.54 -0.59
C GLY A 374 -1.62 30.69 -1.03
N VAL A 375 -0.71 31.13 -0.11
CA VAL A 375 0.73 31.19 -0.39
C VAL A 375 1.34 29.78 -0.48
N GLU A 376 1.00 28.88 0.43
CA GLU A 376 1.48 27.49 0.39
C GLU A 376 0.92 26.73 -0.83
N GLU A 377 -0.33 26.97 -1.18
CA GLU A 377 -0.96 26.46 -2.40
C GLU A 377 -0.20 26.88 -3.64
N GLN A 378 0.13 28.17 -3.75
CA GLN A 378 0.92 28.69 -4.87
C GLN A 378 2.29 28.03 -4.96
N LYS A 379 2.99 27.84 -3.83
CA LYS A 379 4.27 27.15 -3.82
C LYS A 379 4.15 25.71 -4.36
N MET A 380 3.07 25.02 -4.03
CA MET A 380 2.80 23.68 -4.53
C MET A 380 2.52 23.70 -6.04
N GLN A 381 1.69 24.63 -6.52
CA GLN A 381 1.45 24.86 -7.96
C GLN A 381 2.75 25.13 -8.70
N ASP A 382 3.57 26.04 -8.19
CA ASP A 382 4.86 26.42 -8.80
C ASP A 382 5.82 25.22 -8.84
N ALA A 383 5.88 24.40 -7.79
CA ALA A 383 6.70 23.21 -7.75
C ALA A 383 6.24 22.17 -8.79
N TYR A 384 4.94 21.94 -8.93
CA TYR A 384 4.43 20.99 -9.92
C TYR A 384 4.61 21.49 -11.36
N MET A 385 4.43 22.77 -11.60
CA MET A 385 4.79 23.40 -12.89
C MET A 385 6.29 23.29 -13.16
N ARG A 386 7.13 23.42 -12.12
CA ARG A 386 8.59 23.23 -12.24
C ARG A 386 8.95 21.80 -12.64
N LEU A 387 8.24 20.77 -12.09
CA LEU A 387 8.41 19.38 -12.51
C LEU A 387 8.00 19.18 -13.97
N LYS A 388 6.86 19.72 -14.38
CA LYS A 388 6.32 19.60 -15.75
C LYS A 388 7.27 20.16 -16.80
N TYR A 389 7.95 21.26 -16.48
CA TYR A 389 8.84 21.98 -17.38
C TYR A 389 10.32 21.83 -17.01
N ALA A 390 10.67 20.77 -16.26
CA ALA A 390 12.06 20.44 -15.95
C ALA A 390 12.86 20.15 -17.24
N GLN A 391 14.15 20.47 -17.25
CA GLN A 391 15.02 20.23 -18.41
C GLN A 391 15.47 18.77 -18.54
N VAL A 392 15.16 17.95 -17.55
CA VAL A 392 15.33 16.50 -17.56
C VAL A 392 13.97 15.81 -17.42
N PRO A 393 13.78 14.59 -17.94
CA PRO A 393 12.52 13.86 -17.76
C PRO A 393 12.28 13.54 -16.29
N VAL A 394 11.10 13.91 -15.80
CA VAL A 394 10.60 13.52 -14.49
C VAL A 394 9.61 12.37 -14.67
N VAL A 395 9.89 11.23 -14.07
CA VAL A 395 9.06 10.02 -14.15
C VAL A 395 8.52 9.67 -12.77
N THR A 396 7.21 9.45 -12.65
CA THR A 396 6.61 8.95 -11.41
C THR A 396 6.49 7.43 -11.44
N ALA A 397 6.93 6.76 -10.39
CA ALA A 397 6.84 5.31 -10.19
C ALA A 397 5.77 5.02 -9.14
N VAL A 398 4.58 4.67 -9.58
CA VAL A 398 3.34 4.66 -8.75
C VAL A 398 2.94 3.25 -8.37
N SER A 399 2.61 3.05 -7.10
CA SER A 399 2.03 1.81 -6.56
C SER A 399 1.10 2.13 -5.39
N GLY A 400 0.01 1.39 -5.27
CA GLY A 400 -1.01 1.66 -4.27
C GLY A 400 -1.76 2.98 -4.54
N MET A 401 -2.14 3.70 -3.49
CA MET A 401 -2.92 4.92 -3.61
C MET A 401 -2.06 6.12 -4.03
N ALA A 402 -2.56 6.88 -5.01
CA ALA A 402 -2.05 8.17 -5.44
C ALA A 402 -3.22 9.15 -5.52
N LEU A 403 -3.51 9.81 -4.41
CA LEU A 403 -4.73 10.58 -4.22
C LEU A 403 -4.43 12.07 -4.10
N GLY A 404 -5.38 12.90 -4.53
CA GLY A 404 -5.30 14.35 -4.39
C GLY A 404 -3.99 14.91 -4.95
N GLY A 405 -3.22 15.65 -4.16
CA GLY A 405 -1.90 16.16 -4.55
C GLY A 405 -0.94 15.10 -5.07
N GLY A 406 -1.07 13.83 -4.65
CA GLY A 406 -0.31 12.71 -5.21
C GLY A 406 -0.72 12.38 -6.65
N CYS A 407 -2.02 12.48 -6.97
CA CYS A 407 -2.53 12.37 -8.34
C CYS A 407 -2.05 13.58 -9.17
N GLU A 408 -2.12 14.79 -8.62
CA GLU A 408 -1.66 16.00 -9.30
C GLU A 408 -0.16 15.94 -9.65
N LEU A 409 0.66 15.35 -8.77
CA LEU A 409 2.08 15.09 -9.04
C LEU A 409 2.27 14.18 -10.27
N ILE A 410 1.48 13.12 -10.40
CA ILE A 410 1.46 12.24 -11.58
C ILE A 410 1.11 13.02 -12.85
N LEU A 411 0.09 13.87 -12.78
CA LEU A 411 -0.40 14.63 -13.92
C LEU A 411 0.66 15.60 -14.48
N HIS A 412 1.57 16.09 -13.64
CA HIS A 412 2.66 17.00 -14.00
C HIS A 412 3.97 16.30 -14.36
N SER A 413 4.03 14.98 -14.34
CA SER A 413 5.22 14.23 -14.74
C SER A 413 5.32 14.05 -16.25
N ALA A 414 6.54 13.92 -16.77
CA ALA A 414 6.79 13.63 -18.19
C ALA A 414 6.22 12.25 -18.58
N LYS A 415 6.35 11.28 -17.68
CA LYS A 415 5.83 9.92 -17.85
C LYS A 415 5.52 9.30 -16.49
N THR A 416 4.58 8.35 -16.50
CA THR A 416 4.28 7.54 -15.33
C THR A 416 4.53 6.06 -15.63
N VAL A 417 5.18 5.39 -14.69
CA VAL A 417 5.22 3.93 -14.62
C VAL A 417 4.36 3.53 -13.43
N ALA A 418 3.28 2.82 -13.69
CA ALA A 418 2.33 2.44 -12.65
C ALA A 418 2.30 0.91 -12.46
N SER A 419 2.32 0.46 -11.22
CA SER A 419 1.94 -0.91 -10.90
C SER A 419 0.48 -1.14 -11.30
N LEU A 420 0.11 -2.36 -11.72
CA LEU A 420 -1.27 -2.70 -12.04
C LEU A 420 -2.22 -2.33 -10.88
N GLU A 421 -1.80 -2.58 -9.64
CA GLU A 421 -2.52 -2.22 -8.42
C GLU A 421 -2.21 -0.79 -7.99
N SER A 422 -2.63 0.18 -8.81
CA SER A 422 -2.56 1.61 -8.52
C SER A 422 -3.97 2.21 -8.51
N TYR A 423 -4.26 2.95 -7.45
CA TYR A 423 -5.55 3.55 -7.16
C TYR A 423 -5.39 5.06 -7.22
N ILE A 424 -5.74 5.65 -8.35
CA ILE A 424 -5.41 7.04 -8.69
C ILE A 424 -6.69 7.87 -8.78
N GLY A 425 -6.72 9.03 -8.15
CA GLY A 425 -7.88 9.92 -8.21
C GLY A 425 -7.70 11.26 -7.50
N LEU A 426 -8.50 12.22 -7.92
CA LEU A 426 -8.66 13.52 -7.27
C LEU A 426 -9.86 13.42 -6.33
N VAL A 427 -9.62 13.53 -5.03
CA VAL A 427 -10.60 13.17 -3.98
C VAL A 427 -10.92 14.32 -3.03
N GLU A 428 -10.49 15.51 -3.35
CA GLU A 428 -10.51 16.71 -2.50
C GLU A 428 -11.93 17.10 -2.08
N ILE A 429 -12.95 16.83 -2.90
CA ILE A 429 -14.36 17.07 -2.53
C ILE A 429 -14.76 16.29 -1.27
N GLY A 430 -14.15 15.13 -1.02
CA GLY A 430 -14.38 14.33 0.19
C GLY A 430 -14.00 15.05 1.48
N VAL A 431 -13.01 15.92 1.42
CA VAL A 431 -12.56 16.78 2.52
C VAL A 431 -13.06 18.23 2.40
N GLY A 432 -14.02 18.49 1.52
CA GLY A 432 -14.66 19.79 1.39
C GLY A 432 -13.91 20.81 0.51
N LEU A 433 -12.94 20.35 -0.28
CA LEU A 433 -12.06 21.19 -1.10
C LEU A 433 -12.16 20.83 -2.59
N VAL A 434 -11.47 21.59 -3.43
CA VAL A 434 -11.17 21.25 -4.83
C VAL A 434 -9.70 20.89 -4.97
N PRO A 435 -9.27 20.14 -6.02
CA PRO A 435 -7.86 20.06 -6.38
C PRO A 435 -7.23 21.44 -6.46
N GLY A 436 -6.06 21.61 -5.90
CA GLY A 436 -5.44 22.95 -5.76
C GLY A 436 -4.05 23.06 -6.38
N ALA A 437 -3.40 21.93 -6.72
CA ALA A 437 -2.07 21.93 -7.29
C ALA A 437 -2.04 21.70 -8.82
N GLY A 438 -3.11 22.04 -9.53
CA GLY A 438 -3.21 22.01 -10.98
C GLY A 438 -3.97 20.81 -11.54
N GLY A 439 -4.69 20.03 -10.70
CA GLY A 439 -5.48 18.89 -11.16
C GLY A 439 -6.59 19.26 -12.12
N LEU A 440 -7.30 20.35 -11.84
CA LEU A 440 -8.38 20.85 -12.70
C LEU A 440 -7.81 21.48 -13.98
N LYS A 441 -6.72 22.23 -13.86
CA LYS A 441 -5.99 22.81 -14.99
C LYS A 441 -5.52 21.71 -15.96
N GLU A 442 -4.93 20.63 -15.46
CA GLU A 442 -4.50 19.50 -16.31
C GLU A 442 -5.69 18.81 -16.98
N GLY A 443 -6.82 18.68 -16.28
CA GLY A 443 -8.06 18.15 -16.87
C GLY A 443 -8.57 18.99 -18.04
N ALA A 444 -8.62 20.31 -17.86
CA ALA A 444 -9.03 21.25 -18.91
C ALA A 444 -8.06 21.22 -20.12
N LEU A 445 -6.75 21.24 -19.86
CA LEU A 445 -5.74 21.17 -20.92
C LEU A 445 -5.83 19.87 -21.71
N ARG A 446 -5.95 18.71 -21.03
CA ARG A 446 -6.09 17.41 -21.69
C ARG A 446 -7.38 17.29 -22.50
N ALA A 447 -8.48 17.87 -22.00
CA ALA A 447 -9.73 17.95 -22.74
C ALA A 447 -9.59 18.78 -24.04
N ALA A 448 -8.92 19.93 -23.98
CA ALA A 448 -8.63 20.76 -25.14
C ALA A 448 -7.72 20.03 -26.15
N GLN A 449 -6.69 19.33 -25.69
CA GLN A 449 -5.82 18.53 -26.52
C GLN A 449 -6.57 17.37 -27.20
N ALA A 450 -7.46 16.69 -26.49
CA ALA A 450 -8.29 15.61 -27.04
C ALA A 450 -9.29 16.16 -28.08
N ALA A 451 -9.92 17.29 -27.84
CA ALA A 451 -10.79 17.96 -28.79
C ALA A 451 -10.02 18.34 -30.06
N HIS A 452 -8.86 18.95 -29.90
CA HIS A 452 -7.99 19.30 -31.04
C HIS A 452 -7.59 18.06 -31.87
N ALA A 453 -7.16 16.99 -31.20
CA ALA A 453 -6.80 15.73 -31.86
C ALA A 453 -7.97 15.09 -32.61
N ALA A 454 -9.20 15.29 -32.14
CA ALA A 454 -10.44 14.86 -32.78
C ALA A 454 -10.95 15.83 -33.86
N GLY A 455 -10.30 16.97 -34.09
CA GLY A 455 -10.75 18.03 -35.00
C GLY A 455 -12.02 18.73 -34.53
N ALA A 456 -12.32 18.67 -33.22
CA ALA A 456 -13.50 19.30 -32.64
C ALA A 456 -13.19 20.74 -32.16
N THR A 457 -14.16 21.63 -32.32
CA THR A 457 -14.08 23.00 -31.81
C THR A 457 -14.69 23.15 -30.43
N ASP A 458 -15.63 22.27 -30.07
CA ASP A 458 -16.24 22.22 -28.72
C ASP A 458 -15.45 21.31 -27.81
N VAL A 459 -14.90 21.85 -26.72
CA VAL A 459 -14.12 21.12 -25.71
C VAL A 459 -15.00 20.46 -24.65
N PHE A 460 -16.26 20.89 -24.50
CA PHE A 460 -17.13 20.45 -23.41
C PHE A 460 -17.34 18.92 -23.37
N PRO A 461 -17.62 18.22 -24.48
CA PRO A 461 -17.78 16.75 -24.48
C PRO A 461 -16.55 15.99 -23.94
N PHE A 462 -15.34 16.52 -24.19
CA PHE A 462 -14.08 15.92 -23.79
C PHE A 462 -13.75 16.16 -22.32
N MET A 463 -14.28 17.24 -21.73
CA MET A 463 -14.10 17.64 -20.34
C MET A 463 -15.07 16.91 -19.38
N LYS A 464 -16.24 16.54 -19.85
CA LYS A 464 -17.36 16.04 -19.02
C LYS A 464 -16.97 14.86 -18.13
N ASN A 465 -16.29 13.86 -18.65
CA ASN A 465 -15.91 12.68 -17.88
C ASN A 465 -14.88 13.01 -16.81
N TRP A 466 -13.93 13.88 -17.10
CA TRP A 466 -12.96 14.36 -16.12
C TRP A 466 -13.67 15.09 -14.97
N PHE A 467 -14.55 16.02 -15.32
CA PHE A 467 -15.37 16.73 -14.33
C PHE A 467 -16.13 15.75 -13.41
N LEU A 468 -16.81 14.76 -13.98
CA LEU A 468 -17.56 13.77 -13.19
C LEU A 468 -16.63 12.95 -12.27
N ASN A 469 -15.47 12.55 -12.73
CA ASN A 469 -14.51 11.81 -11.91
C ASN A 469 -14.07 12.64 -10.70
N VAL A 470 -13.78 13.92 -10.88
CA VAL A 470 -13.35 14.80 -9.78
C VAL A 470 -14.53 15.14 -8.85
N ALA A 471 -15.67 15.51 -9.40
CA ALA A 471 -16.86 15.91 -8.63
C ALA A 471 -17.46 14.77 -7.81
N MET A 472 -17.21 13.52 -8.18
CA MET A 472 -17.67 12.33 -7.47
C MET A 472 -16.56 11.64 -6.69
N ALA A 473 -15.36 12.24 -6.60
CA ALA A 473 -14.17 11.64 -5.98
C ALA A 473 -13.87 10.22 -6.47
N ASN A 474 -14.05 9.96 -7.75
CA ASN A 474 -13.82 8.63 -8.32
C ASN A 474 -12.34 8.29 -8.32
N VAL A 475 -12.01 7.16 -7.70
CA VAL A 475 -10.67 6.59 -7.67
C VAL A 475 -10.65 5.36 -8.56
N SER A 476 -9.65 5.25 -9.41
CA SER A 476 -9.45 4.07 -10.25
C SER A 476 -9.19 2.83 -9.40
N LYS A 477 -9.67 1.67 -9.85
CA LYS A 477 -9.46 0.37 -9.18
C LYS A 477 -8.22 -0.35 -9.68
N SER A 478 -7.56 0.21 -10.69
CA SER A 478 -6.32 -0.30 -11.28
C SER A 478 -5.66 0.77 -12.14
N ALA A 479 -4.39 0.57 -12.51
CA ALA A 479 -3.71 1.43 -13.48
C ALA A 479 -4.36 1.39 -14.88
N LEU A 480 -4.98 0.27 -15.27
CA LEU A 480 -5.73 0.17 -16.53
C LEU A 480 -6.97 1.08 -16.50
N GLU A 481 -7.71 1.06 -15.40
CA GLU A 481 -8.86 1.95 -15.24
C GLU A 481 -8.43 3.42 -15.16
N ALA A 482 -7.29 3.71 -14.50
CA ALA A 482 -6.73 5.06 -14.46
C ALA A 482 -6.41 5.61 -15.86
N LYS A 483 -6.00 4.77 -16.82
CA LYS A 483 -5.88 5.16 -18.23
C LYS A 483 -7.23 5.50 -18.84
N SER A 484 -8.25 4.68 -18.62
CA SER A 484 -9.60 4.94 -19.16
C SER A 484 -10.25 6.18 -18.57
N MET A 485 -9.93 6.51 -17.31
CA MET A 485 -10.37 7.72 -16.63
C MET A 485 -9.59 8.98 -17.04
N GLY A 486 -8.47 8.83 -17.75
CA GLY A 486 -7.62 9.92 -18.21
C GLY A 486 -6.55 10.38 -17.20
N TYR A 487 -6.47 9.80 -16.01
CA TYR A 487 -5.40 10.12 -15.05
C TYR A 487 -4.04 9.68 -15.56
N LEU A 488 -3.93 8.50 -16.16
CA LEU A 488 -2.75 8.06 -16.88
C LEU A 488 -2.91 8.30 -18.39
N ARG A 489 -1.81 8.61 -19.05
CA ARG A 489 -1.75 8.79 -20.50
C ARG A 489 -1.69 7.41 -21.19
N PRO A 490 -2.14 7.28 -22.46
CA PRO A 490 -1.95 6.05 -23.24
C PRO A 490 -0.48 5.58 -23.30
N SER A 491 0.46 6.53 -23.32
CA SER A 491 1.91 6.29 -23.36
C SER A 491 2.53 5.86 -22.03
N ASP A 492 1.82 5.98 -20.91
CA ASP A 492 2.32 5.59 -19.60
C ASP A 492 2.46 4.07 -19.51
N THR A 493 3.49 3.60 -18.82
CA THR A 493 3.82 2.17 -18.73
C THR A 493 3.13 1.53 -17.53
N ILE A 494 2.56 0.33 -17.71
CA ILE A 494 1.98 -0.45 -16.61
C ILE A 494 2.87 -1.67 -16.38
N VAL A 495 3.27 -1.89 -15.13
CA VAL A 495 4.02 -3.07 -14.70
C VAL A 495 3.13 -4.00 -13.88
N PHE A 496 3.23 -5.31 -14.12
CA PHE A 496 2.47 -6.32 -13.40
C PHE A 496 3.21 -6.80 -12.14
N ASN A 497 4.53 -6.78 -12.17
CA ASN A 497 5.36 -7.12 -11.02
C ASN A 497 5.84 -5.83 -10.33
N ASN A 498 5.27 -5.53 -9.16
CA ASN A 498 5.60 -4.31 -8.42
C ASN A 498 7.09 -4.20 -8.04
N HIS A 499 7.81 -5.33 -7.95
CA HIS A 499 9.26 -5.31 -7.70
C HIS A 499 10.08 -4.81 -8.89
N GLU A 500 9.51 -4.76 -10.10
CA GLU A 500 10.15 -4.19 -11.30
C GLU A 500 9.81 -2.71 -11.50
N LEU A 501 8.94 -2.13 -10.67
CA LEU A 501 8.43 -0.77 -10.83
C LEU A 501 9.56 0.27 -10.88
N LEU A 502 10.43 0.28 -9.87
CA LEU A 502 11.51 1.26 -9.79
C LEU A 502 12.52 1.08 -10.92
N TRP A 503 12.89 -0.17 -11.23
CA TRP A 503 13.79 -0.45 -12.35
C TRP A 503 13.25 0.07 -13.68
N THR A 504 11.97 -0.21 -13.95
CA THR A 504 11.31 0.25 -15.17
C THR A 504 11.24 1.76 -15.25
N ALA A 505 10.90 2.44 -14.14
CA ALA A 505 10.84 3.89 -14.10
C ALA A 505 12.21 4.56 -14.33
N VAL A 506 13.27 4.01 -13.75
CA VAL A 506 14.64 4.47 -13.98
C VAL A 506 15.05 4.26 -15.45
N GLY A 507 14.72 3.08 -16.00
CA GLY A 507 14.95 2.78 -17.43
C GLY A 507 14.22 3.74 -18.37
N GLU A 508 12.96 4.07 -18.06
CA GLU A 508 12.16 5.03 -18.84
C GLU A 508 12.74 6.46 -18.77
N ALA A 509 13.13 6.91 -17.59
CA ALA A 509 13.76 8.23 -17.43
C ALA A 509 15.07 8.31 -18.23
N TYR A 510 15.91 7.28 -18.13
CA TYR A 510 17.14 7.18 -18.90
C TYR A 510 16.89 7.17 -20.41
N ALA A 511 15.95 6.34 -20.88
CA ALA A 511 15.61 6.20 -22.30
C ALA A 511 15.06 7.50 -22.88
N LEU A 512 14.18 8.20 -22.17
CA LEU A 512 13.66 9.50 -22.57
C LEU A 512 14.81 10.50 -22.78
N HIS A 513 15.75 10.59 -21.84
CA HIS A 513 16.90 11.47 -21.98
C HIS A 513 17.79 11.06 -23.17
N ALA A 514 18.11 9.77 -23.29
CA ALA A 514 18.98 9.24 -24.35
C ALA A 514 18.40 9.45 -25.76
N THR A 515 17.09 9.50 -25.89
CA THR A 515 16.38 9.76 -27.17
C THR A 515 16.12 11.23 -27.43
N GLY A 516 16.71 12.12 -26.62
CA GLY A 516 16.64 13.57 -26.85
C GLY A 516 15.34 14.22 -26.36
N TRP A 517 14.71 13.66 -25.33
CA TRP A 517 13.53 14.26 -24.71
C TRP A 517 13.75 15.75 -24.34
N ARG A 518 12.72 16.54 -24.53
CA ARG A 518 12.65 17.94 -24.14
C ARG A 518 11.33 18.20 -23.42
N PRO A 519 11.28 19.18 -22.49
CA PRO A 519 10.04 19.57 -21.85
C PRO A 519 9.04 20.05 -22.92
N PRO A 520 7.72 19.85 -22.70
CA PRO A 520 6.72 20.35 -23.60
C PRO A 520 6.79 21.87 -23.70
N LEU A 521 6.41 22.42 -24.85
CA LEU A 521 6.23 23.86 -24.97
C LEU A 521 5.04 24.31 -24.12
N LYS A 522 5.19 25.41 -23.41
CA LYS A 522 4.06 26.04 -22.69
C LYS A 522 3.01 26.47 -23.69
N PRO A 523 1.75 26.04 -23.55
CA PRO A 523 0.68 26.53 -24.42
C PRO A 523 0.49 28.03 -24.21
N LEU A 524 0.44 28.80 -25.29
CA LEU A 524 0.11 30.23 -25.22
C LEU A 524 -1.35 30.46 -24.87
N GLY A 525 -2.21 29.49 -25.13
CA GLY A 525 -3.61 29.46 -24.80
C GLY A 525 -4.28 28.24 -25.42
N PHE A 526 -5.32 27.73 -24.79
CA PHE A 526 -6.15 26.64 -25.28
C PHE A 526 -7.63 26.93 -25.01
N PRO A 527 -8.54 26.46 -25.88
CA PRO A 527 -9.95 26.77 -25.74
C PRO A 527 -10.53 26.15 -24.48
N VAL A 528 -11.42 26.89 -23.82
CA VAL A 528 -12.20 26.45 -22.65
C VAL A 528 -13.71 26.51 -22.94
N ALA A 529 -14.52 25.79 -22.15
CA ALA A 529 -15.97 25.70 -22.37
C ALA A 529 -16.75 26.95 -21.95
N GLY A 530 -16.11 27.84 -21.19
CA GLY A 530 -16.66 29.10 -20.78
C GLY A 530 -17.94 29.01 -19.94
N ARG A 531 -18.66 30.16 -19.82
CA ARG A 531 -19.88 30.25 -19.00
C ARG A 531 -21.01 29.33 -19.44
N THR A 532 -21.07 28.96 -20.72
CA THR A 532 -22.05 28.00 -21.26
C THR A 532 -21.79 26.60 -20.68
N GLY A 533 -20.53 26.16 -20.62
CA GLY A 533 -20.14 24.90 -19.99
C GLY A 533 -20.47 24.88 -18.51
N VAL A 534 -20.16 25.98 -17.79
CA VAL A 534 -20.52 26.13 -16.36
C VAL A 534 -22.02 26.00 -16.15
N ALA A 535 -22.84 26.70 -16.95
CA ALA A 535 -24.30 26.66 -16.84
C ALA A 535 -24.85 25.24 -17.09
N THR A 536 -24.34 24.56 -18.11
CA THR A 536 -24.74 23.17 -18.45
C THR A 536 -24.44 22.21 -17.30
N ILE A 537 -23.25 22.30 -16.70
CA ILE A 537 -22.88 21.48 -15.55
C ILE A 537 -23.74 21.80 -14.33
N LYS A 538 -23.91 23.08 -14.00
CA LYS A 538 -24.73 23.50 -12.85
C LYS A 538 -26.18 23.02 -12.97
N ALA A 539 -26.77 23.01 -14.16
CA ALA A 539 -28.10 22.47 -14.39
C ALA A 539 -28.18 20.96 -14.04
N GLN A 540 -27.16 20.18 -14.39
CA GLN A 540 -27.09 18.77 -13.99
C GLN A 540 -26.88 18.59 -12.48
N LEU A 541 -26.01 19.39 -11.86
CA LEU A 541 -25.77 19.38 -10.43
C LEU A 541 -27.02 19.74 -9.61
N VAL A 542 -27.90 20.66 -10.10
CA VAL A 542 -29.19 20.95 -9.47
C VAL A 542 -30.04 19.68 -9.40
N ASN A 543 -30.15 18.95 -10.52
CA ASN A 543 -30.91 17.69 -10.54
C ASN A 543 -30.35 16.66 -9.55
N MET A 544 -29.03 16.56 -9.44
CA MET A 544 -28.39 15.64 -8.49
C MET A 544 -28.64 16.05 -7.03
N ARG A 545 -28.57 17.36 -6.73
CA ARG A 545 -28.87 17.90 -5.40
C ARG A 545 -30.32 17.66 -5.02
N ASP A 546 -31.24 18.05 -5.88
CA ASP A 546 -32.69 17.98 -5.62
C ASP A 546 -33.19 16.53 -5.61
N GLY A 547 -32.51 15.62 -6.33
CA GLY A 547 -32.69 14.17 -6.26
C GLY A 547 -32.06 13.50 -5.06
N GLY A 548 -31.34 14.24 -4.20
CA GLY A 548 -30.70 13.70 -2.98
C GLY A 548 -29.43 12.87 -3.23
N PHE A 549 -28.83 12.92 -4.42
CA PHE A 549 -27.59 12.22 -4.75
C PHE A 549 -26.35 12.94 -4.23
N ILE A 550 -26.39 14.27 -4.08
CA ILE A 550 -25.34 15.11 -3.51
C ILE A 550 -25.93 16.10 -2.51
N SER A 551 -25.13 16.50 -1.53
CA SER A 551 -25.52 17.54 -0.57
C SER A 551 -25.49 18.95 -1.20
N ALA A 552 -26.09 19.94 -0.53
CA ALA A 552 -25.97 21.34 -0.94
C ALA A 552 -24.51 21.84 -0.92
N HIS A 553 -23.67 21.29 -0.04
CA HIS A 553 -22.25 21.64 0.01
C HIS A 553 -21.45 20.98 -1.11
N ASP A 554 -21.75 19.71 -1.46
CA ASP A 554 -21.15 19.06 -2.64
C ASP A 554 -21.52 19.80 -3.93
N TYR A 555 -22.77 20.26 -4.05
CA TYR A 555 -23.19 21.14 -5.15
C TYR A 555 -22.33 22.42 -5.22
N HIS A 556 -22.05 23.03 -4.07
CA HIS A 556 -21.23 24.25 -4.01
C HIS A 556 -19.79 23.97 -4.47
N ILE A 557 -19.16 22.91 -3.97
CA ILE A 557 -17.80 22.52 -4.35
C ILE A 557 -17.73 22.13 -5.83
N ALA A 558 -18.64 21.28 -6.30
CA ALA A 558 -18.70 20.84 -7.70
C ALA A 558 -18.95 22.01 -8.67
N SER A 559 -19.70 23.03 -8.23
CA SER A 559 -19.88 24.28 -9.01
C SER A 559 -18.57 25.04 -9.16
N GLY A 560 -17.72 25.05 -8.11
CA GLY A 560 -16.38 25.62 -8.18
C GLY A 560 -15.46 24.82 -9.12
N ILE A 561 -15.49 23.48 -9.08
CA ILE A 561 -14.77 22.62 -10.03
C ILE A 561 -15.16 22.98 -11.48
N ALA A 562 -16.48 23.12 -11.75
CA ALA A 562 -16.98 23.49 -13.07
C ALA A 562 -16.46 24.87 -13.51
N GLU A 563 -16.48 25.85 -12.60
CA GLU A 563 -15.99 27.20 -12.86
C GLU A 563 -14.51 27.19 -13.28
N VAL A 564 -13.65 26.48 -12.55
CA VAL A 564 -12.22 26.37 -12.88
C VAL A 564 -12.02 25.68 -14.23
N MET A 565 -12.58 24.49 -14.41
CA MET A 565 -12.36 23.68 -15.61
C MET A 565 -12.92 24.33 -16.88
N CYS A 566 -13.98 25.12 -16.77
CA CYS A 566 -14.54 25.86 -17.89
C CYS A 566 -13.84 27.21 -18.17
N GLY A 567 -12.84 27.59 -17.36
CA GLY A 567 -12.07 28.82 -17.54
C GLY A 567 -12.70 30.08 -16.91
N GLY A 568 -13.72 29.92 -16.05
CA GLY A 568 -14.38 31.03 -15.36
C GLY A 568 -15.45 31.74 -16.19
N ASP A 569 -15.63 33.04 -15.95
CA ASP A 569 -16.64 33.84 -16.61
C ASP A 569 -16.16 34.41 -17.97
N VAL A 570 -15.95 33.51 -18.91
CA VAL A 570 -15.53 33.80 -20.29
C VAL A 570 -16.47 33.14 -21.29
N GLU A 571 -16.41 33.55 -22.56
CA GLU A 571 -17.19 32.91 -23.63
C GLU A 571 -16.64 31.50 -23.96
N ALA A 572 -17.50 30.62 -24.46
CA ALA A 572 -17.08 29.32 -24.96
C ALA A 572 -16.08 29.48 -26.12
N GLY A 573 -14.99 28.75 -26.08
CA GLY A 573 -13.90 28.85 -27.05
C GLY A 573 -12.88 29.96 -26.73
N ALA A 574 -13.08 30.76 -25.67
CA ALA A 574 -12.06 31.68 -25.20
C ALA A 574 -10.76 30.94 -24.88
N LEU A 575 -9.61 31.56 -25.16
CA LEU A 575 -8.31 30.98 -24.88
C LEU A 575 -7.88 31.30 -23.45
N ALA A 576 -7.67 30.29 -22.65
CA ALA A 576 -7.02 30.35 -21.33
C ALA A 576 -5.64 29.75 -21.38
N ASP A 577 -4.72 30.26 -20.60
CA ASP A 577 -3.41 29.61 -20.37
C ASP A 577 -3.40 28.84 -19.04
N GLU A 578 -2.30 28.16 -18.77
CA GLU A 578 -2.18 27.37 -17.55
C GLU A 578 -2.21 28.22 -16.28
N GLN A 579 -1.59 29.41 -16.32
CA GLN A 579 -1.56 30.29 -15.16
C GLN A 579 -2.93 30.83 -14.81
N TRP A 580 -3.71 31.19 -15.81
CA TRP A 580 -5.10 31.61 -15.64
C TRP A 580 -5.94 30.58 -14.88
N LEU A 581 -5.82 29.31 -15.28
CA LEU A 581 -6.57 28.24 -14.62
C LEU A 581 -6.02 27.93 -13.21
N LEU A 582 -4.71 28.00 -12.99
CA LEU A 582 -4.11 27.87 -11.65
C LEU A 582 -4.58 28.97 -10.70
N ASP A 583 -4.70 30.21 -11.18
CA ASP A 583 -5.20 31.32 -10.37
C ASP A 583 -6.67 31.15 -10.01
N LEU A 584 -7.51 30.65 -10.95
CA LEU A 584 -8.90 30.29 -10.68
C LEU A 584 -9.01 29.15 -9.68
N GLU A 585 -8.20 28.11 -9.84
CA GLU A 585 -8.16 26.94 -8.95
C GLU A 585 -7.83 27.38 -7.52
N ARG A 586 -6.76 28.17 -7.34
CA ARG A 586 -6.36 28.71 -6.04
C ARG A 586 -7.42 29.63 -5.44
N LYS A 587 -8.07 30.48 -6.25
CA LYS A 587 -9.17 31.34 -5.80
C LYS A 587 -10.32 30.52 -5.22
N VAL A 588 -10.79 29.49 -5.94
CA VAL A 588 -11.89 28.62 -5.50
C VAL A 588 -11.46 27.81 -4.27
N PHE A 589 -10.24 27.28 -4.24
CA PHE A 589 -9.68 26.57 -3.10
C PHE A 589 -9.69 27.43 -1.84
N MET A 590 -9.20 28.66 -1.91
CA MET A 590 -9.19 29.61 -0.77
C MET A 590 -10.62 29.95 -0.29
N GLN A 591 -11.58 30.08 -1.19
CA GLN A 591 -12.98 30.31 -0.82
C GLN A 591 -13.56 29.14 -0.03
N LEU A 592 -13.21 27.92 -0.41
CA LEU A 592 -13.64 26.71 0.28
C LEU A 592 -12.94 26.52 1.63
N VAL A 593 -11.66 26.82 1.74
CA VAL A 593 -10.92 26.82 3.03
C VAL A 593 -11.59 27.80 4.02
N ALA A 594 -12.11 28.93 3.55
CA ALA A 594 -12.86 29.89 4.37
C ALA A 594 -14.27 29.41 4.73
N HIS A 595 -14.82 28.40 4.04
CA HIS A 595 -16.21 27.98 4.19
C HIS A 595 -16.40 27.07 5.40
N PRO A 596 -17.33 27.36 6.35
CA PRO A 596 -17.50 26.58 7.58
C PRO A 596 -17.72 25.09 7.35
N LYS A 597 -18.55 24.70 6.37
CA LYS A 597 -18.81 23.29 6.06
C LYS A 597 -17.60 22.55 5.47
N SER A 598 -16.68 23.24 4.83
CA SER A 598 -15.41 22.67 4.41
C SER A 598 -14.51 22.45 5.61
N GLN A 599 -14.45 23.41 6.53
CA GLN A 599 -13.68 23.28 7.78
C GLN A 599 -14.18 22.12 8.66
N GLU A 600 -15.49 21.84 8.66
CA GLU A 600 -16.06 20.67 9.36
C GLU A 600 -15.67 19.34 8.73
N ARG A 601 -15.32 19.30 7.43
CA ARG A 601 -14.90 18.09 6.72
C ARG A 601 -13.38 17.82 6.78
N MET A 602 -12.58 18.89 6.89
CA MET A 602 -11.13 18.81 7.06
C MET A 602 -10.73 18.32 8.47
#